data_19220d72148579c2d44ce6f268821c8a
#
_entry.id   19220d72148579c2d44ce6f268821c8a
#
_cell.length_a   1.000
_cell.length_b   1.000
_cell.length_c   1.000
_cell.angle_alpha   90.00
_cell.angle_beta   90.00
_cell.angle_gamma   90.00
#
_symmetry.space_group_name_H-M   'P 1'
#
loop_
_entity.id
_entity.type
_entity.pdbx_description
1 polymer ?
#
loop_
_entity_poly.entity_id
_entity_poly.type
_entity_poly.pdbx_seq_one_letter_code
_entity_poly.pdbx_strand_id
1 'polypeptide(L)'
;MKLDTIGKNIRKFRLARKLRQEDLAEKTDLTTNYIGMVERGEKIPSLETFIKIVNALGVSSDMVLTDVLETGYTVKNSMLNEKLEKLAPEDRNRIYEVIDTLVTVSYTHLTL
;
A
#
# COMPACT_ATOMS: atom_id res chain seq x y z
N MET A 1 -6.29 3.52 -14.89
CA MET A 1 -5.46 2.96 -13.80
C MET A 1 -4.00 2.98 -14.23
N LYS A 2 -3.15 3.60 -13.44
CA LYS A 2 -1.74 3.78 -13.78
C LYS A 2 -0.91 2.70 -13.09
N LEU A 3 -0.86 1.51 -13.66
CA LEU A 3 -0.19 0.36 -13.05
C LEU A 3 1.33 0.53 -12.96
N ASP A 4 1.95 1.29 -13.87
CA ASP A 4 3.38 1.61 -13.82
C ASP A 4 3.76 2.44 -12.59
N THR A 5 2.80 3.14 -12.00
CA THR A 5 3.00 3.94 -10.79
C THR A 5 3.32 3.05 -9.58
N ILE A 6 2.85 1.80 -9.56
CA ILE A 6 3.18 0.84 -8.50
C ILE A 6 4.70 0.68 -8.40
N GLY A 7 5.36 0.42 -9.51
CA GLY A 7 6.81 0.24 -9.56
C GLY A 7 7.57 1.50 -9.15
N LYS A 8 7.11 2.65 -9.60
CA LYS A 8 7.70 3.95 -9.22
C LYS A 8 7.61 4.21 -7.72
N ASN A 9 6.48 3.89 -7.13
CA ASN A 9 6.27 4.05 -5.69
C ASN A 9 7.13 3.06 -4.90
N ILE A 10 7.23 1.82 -5.34
CA ILE A 10 8.11 0.83 -4.71
C ILE A 10 9.56 1.34 -4.73
N ARG A 11 10.03 1.85 -5.86
CA ARG A 11 11.37 2.43 -5.96
C ARG A 11 11.56 3.61 -5.02
N LYS A 12 10.59 4.51 -4.96
CA LYS A 12 10.61 5.68 -4.07
C LYS A 12 10.79 5.27 -2.61
N PHE A 13 10.00 4.32 -2.14
CA PHE A 13 10.07 3.87 -0.75
C PHE A 13 11.33 3.05 -0.48
N ARG A 14 11.80 2.28 -1.47
CA ARG A 14 13.07 1.58 -1.36
C ARG A 14 14.22 2.55 -1.15
N LEU A 15 14.31 3.60 -1.98
CA LEU A 15 15.35 4.61 -1.87
C LEU A 15 15.25 5.40 -0.56
N ALA A 16 14.02 5.70 -0.10
CA ALA A 16 13.80 6.36 1.18
C ALA A 16 14.31 5.53 2.36
N ARG A 17 14.30 4.20 2.22
CA ARG A 17 14.84 3.26 3.23
C ARG A 17 16.33 2.98 3.03
N LYS A 18 16.97 3.62 2.05
CA LYS A 18 18.39 3.42 1.72
C LYS A 18 18.71 1.97 1.37
N LEU A 19 17.76 1.28 0.74
CA LEU A 19 17.93 -0.08 0.26
C LEU A 19 18.31 -0.08 -1.21
N ARG A 20 19.22 -0.99 -1.58
CA ARG A 20 19.51 -1.29 -2.99
C ARG A 20 18.48 -2.28 -3.50
N GLN A 21 18.36 -2.43 -4.82
CA GLN A 21 17.48 -3.45 -5.40
C GLN A 21 17.82 -4.85 -4.88
N GLU A 22 19.11 -5.16 -4.75
CA GLU A 22 19.56 -6.45 -4.22
C GLU A 22 19.17 -6.67 -2.76
N ASP A 23 19.14 -5.60 -1.96
CA ASP A 23 18.72 -5.68 -0.57
C ASP A 23 17.22 -6.02 -0.46
N LEU A 24 16.41 -5.37 -1.27
CA LEU A 24 14.97 -5.64 -1.31
C LEU A 24 14.69 -7.05 -1.84
N ALA A 25 15.44 -7.48 -2.86
CA ALA A 25 15.33 -8.82 -3.41
C ALA A 25 15.62 -9.88 -2.34
N GLU A 26 16.67 -9.70 -1.55
CA GLU A 26 17.03 -10.60 -0.46
C GLU A 26 15.93 -10.67 0.59
N LYS A 27 15.39 -9.53 1.01
CA LYS A 27 14.34 -9.46 2.01
C LYS A 27 13.03 -10.12 1.58
N THR A 28 12.80 -10.22 0.30
CA THR A 28 11.55 -10.74 -0.27
C THR A 28 11.69 -12.14 -0.88
N ASP A 29 12.90 -12.68 -0.87
CA ASP A 29 13.24 -13.93 -1.56
C ASP A 29 12.91 -13.87 -3.07
N LEU A 30 13.15 -12.70 -3.66
CA LEU A 30 12.98 -12.44 -5.09
C LEU A 30 14.34 -12.16 -5.71
N THR A 31 14.41 -12.16 -7.03
CA THR A 31 15.65 -11.80 -7.73
C THR A 31 15.79 -10.29 -7.88
N THR A 32 17.02 -9.81 -7.92
CA THR A 32 17.31 -8.39 -8.18
C THR A 32 16.74 -7.97 -9.54
N ASN A 33 16.84 -8.84 -10.54
CA ASN A 33 16.30 -8.59 -11.87
C ASN A 33 14.78 -8.40 -11.84
N TYR A 34 14.07 -9.22 -11.07
CA TYR A 34 12.62 -9.11 -10.91
C TYR A 34 12.24 -7.77 -10.24
N ILE A 35 12.94 -7.39 -9.19
CA ILE A 35 12.71 -6.08 -8.54
C ILE A 35 12.87 -4.95 -9.55
N GLY A 36 13.94 -5.00 -10.35
CA GLY A 36 14.17 -3.99 -11.39
C GLY A 36 13.04 -3.94 -12.41
N MET A 37 12.52 -5.10 -12.83
CA MET A 37 11.40 -5.17 -13.78
C MET A 37 10.13 -4.57 -13.19
N VAL A 38 9.83 -4.83 -11.93
CA VAL A 38 8.68 -4.26 -11.22
C VAL A 38 8.82 -2.74 -11.15
N GLU A 39 10.00 -2.24 -10.76
CA GLU A 39 10.24 -0.80 -10.61
C GLU A 39 10.13 -0.06 -11.95
N ARG A 40 10.48 -0.69 -13.05
CA ARG A 40 10.36 -0.10 -14.39
C ARG A 40 8.95 -0.25 -14.99
N GLY A 41 8.04 -0.91 -14.31
CA GLY A 41 6.69 -1.13 -14.81
C GLY A 41 6.59 -2.25 -15.85
N GLU A 42 7.65 -3.03 -16.02
CA GLU A 42 7.67 -4.17 -16.98
C GLU A 42 6.91 -5.38 -16.45
N LYS A 43 6.83 -5.51 -15.14
CA LYS A 43 6.09 -6.57 -14.47
C LYS A 43 5.21 -6.00 -13.38
N ILE A 44 3.98 -6.53 -13.28
CA ILE A 44 3.08 -6.22 -12.18
C ILE A 44 3.14 -7.41 -11.22
N PRO A 45 3.51 -7.21 -9.96
CA PRO A 45 3.59 -8.33 -9.02
C PRO A 45 2.22 -8.92 -8.74
N SER A 46 2.18 -10.22 -8.49
CA SER A 46 0.99 -10.86 -7.94
C SER A 46 0.67 -10.24 -6.56
N LEU A 47 -0.55 -10.44 -6.08
CA LEU A 47 -0.94 -9.93 -4.76
C LEU A 47 -0.01 -10.45 -3.67
N GLU A 48 0.33 -11.73 -3.69
CA GLU A 48 1.24 -12.34 -2.72
C GLU A 48 2.62 -11.69 -2.75
N THR A 49 3.19 -11.50 -3.93
CA THR A 49 4.49 -10.85 -4.12
C THR A 49 4.44 -9.39 -3.70
N PHE A 50 3.36 -8.70 -4.04
CA PHE A 50 3.14 -7.31 -3.62
C PHE A 50 3.15 -7.17 -2.09
N ILE A 51 2.45 -8.05 -1.40
CA ILE A 51 2.43 -8.06 0.07
C ILE A 51 3.84 -8.27 0.64
N LYS A 52 4.62 -9.19 0.09
CA LYS A 52 6.01 -9.39 0.50
C LYS A 52 6.85 -8.12 0.36
N ILE A 53 6.72 -7.43 -0.76
CA ILE A 53 7.46 -6.19 -1.03
C ILE A 53 7.06 -5.09 -0.05
N VAL A 54 5.77 -4.89 0.14
CA VAL A 54 5.23 -3.87 1.05
C VAL A 54 5.69 -4.13 2.48
N ASN A 55 5.63 -5.37 2.93
CA ASN A 55 6.09 -5.76 4.27
C ASN A 55 7.59 -5.51 4.44
N ALA A 56 8.39 -5.84 3.42
CA ALA A 56 9.85 -5.63 3.46
C ALA A 56 10.20 -4.14 3.51
N LEU A 57 9.41 -3.29 2.83
CA LEU A 57 9.59 -1.84 2.84
C LEU A 57 9.09 -1.20 4.13
N GLY A 58 8.22 -1.87 4.88
CA GLY A 58 7.65 -1.33 6.10
C GLY A 58 6.71 -0.16 5.86
N VAL A 59 6.00 -0.16 4.72
CA VAL A 59 5.01 0.86 4.37
C VAL A 59 3.64 0.22 4.23
N SER A 60 2.58 1.05 4.25
CA SER A 60 1.24 0.53 3.99
C SER A 60 1.01 0.33 2.48
N SER A 61 0.14 -0.62 2.14
CA SER A 61 -0.25 -0.83 0.75
C SER A 61 -0.88 0.42 0.14
N ASP A 62 -1.61 1.19 0.94
CA ASP A 62 -2.24 2.45 0.51
C ASP A 62 -1.21 3.46 0.03
N MET A 63 -0.06 3.56 0.71
CA MET A 63 1.01 4.46 0.32
C MET A 63 1.56 4.12 -1.07
N VAL A 64 1.71 2.83 -1.35
CA VAL A 64 2.21 2.36 -2.65
C VAL A 64 1.18 2.54 -3.76
N LEU A 65 -0.10 2.43 -3.43
CA LEU A 65 -1.21 2.49 -4.38
C LEU A 65 -1.84 3.87 -4.52
N THR A 66 -1.34 4.89 -3.82
CA THR A 66 -1.96 6.21 -3.74
C THR A 66 -2.34 6.78 -5.10
N ASP A 67 -1.40 6.86 -6.02
CA ASP A 67 -1.63 7.44 -7.35
C ASP A 67 -2.29 6.46 -8.32
N VAL A 68 -2.16 5.17 -8.05
CA VAL A 68 -2.73 4.11 -8.90
C VAL A 68 -4.24 4.11 -8.80
N LEU A 69 -4.76 4.31 -7.59
CA LEU A 69 -6.18 4.20 -7.28
C LEU A 69 -6.86 5.57 -7.10
N GLU A 70 -6.22 6.66 -7.49
CA GLU A 70 -6.69 8.02 -7.20
C GLU A 70 -8.19 8.20 -7.52
N THR A 71 -8.62 7.96 -8.75
CA THR A 71 -10.02 8.06 -9.13
C THR A 71 -10.90 7.01 -8.46
N GLY A 72 -10.46 5.76 -8.48
CA GLY A 72 -11.17 4.67 -7.85
C GLY A 72 -11.28 4.82 -6.34
N TYR A 73 -10.24 5.31 -5.69
CA TYR A 73 -10.22 5.58 -4.27
C TYR A 73 -11.24 6.67 -3.90
N THR A 74 -11.28 7.76 -4.65
CA THR A 74 -12.24 8.85 -4.42
C THR A 74 -13.68 8.35 -4.55
N VAL A 75 -13.99 7.58 -5.59
CA VAL A 75 -15.30 6.99 -5.80
C VAL A 75 -15.67 6.04 -4.67
N LYS A 76 -14.75 5.14 -4.28
CA LYS A 76 -14.98 4.19 -3.19
C LYS A 76 -15.22 4.89 -1.86
N ASN A 77 -14.47 5.95 -1.56
CA ASN A 77 -14.67 6.73 -0.35
C ASN A 77 -16.03 7.40 -0.32
N SER A 78 -16.49 7.96 -1.44
CA SER A 78 -17.81 8.56 -1.56
C SER A 78 -18.92 7.52 -1.33
N MET A 79 -18.79 6.35 -1.92
CA MET A 79 -19.72 5.24 -1.74
C MET A 79 -19.74 4.73 -0.30
N LEU A 80 -18.56 4.63 0.32
CA LEU A 80 -18.43 4.21 1.71
C LEU A 80 -19.10 5.21 2.64
N ASN A 81 -18.87 6.50 2.42
CA ASN A 81 -19.49 7.55 3.21
C ASN A 81 -21.01 7.52 3.11
N GLU A 82 -21.55 7.33 1.90
CA GLU A 82 -23.00 7.18 1.71
C GLU A 82 -23.54 5.99 2.50
N LYS A 83 -22.85 4.86 2.47
CA LYS A 83 -23.26 3.68 3.23
C LYS A 83 -23.20 3.92 4.74
N LEU A 84 -22.17 4.61 5.21
CA LEU A 84 -22.03 4.93 6.62
C LEU A 84 -23.11 5.89 7.11
N GLU A 85 -23.51 6.86 6.30
CA GLU A 85 -24.58 7.80 6.62
C GLU A 85 -25.94 7.12 6.81
N LYS A 86 -26.17 5.97 6.14
CA LYS A 86 -27.39 5.19 6.26
C LYS A 86 -27.44 4.31 7.51
N LEU A 87 -26.34 4.17 8.22
CA LEU A 87 -26.26 3.38 9.44
C LEU A 87 -26.75 4.19 10.65
N ALA A 88 -27.23 3.46 11.68
CA ALA A 88 -27.50 4.06 12.96
C ALA A 88 -26.20 4.68 13.53
N PRO A 89 -26.29 5.82 14.27
CA PRO A 89 -25.10 6.47 14.82
C PRO A 89 -24.20 5.52 15.63
N GLU A 90 -24.77 4.61 16.37
CA GLU A 90 -24.02 3.64 17.19
C GLU A 90 -23.17 2.72 16.32
N ASP A 91 -23.73 2.20 15.23
CA ASP A 91 -23.04 1.31 14.31
C ASP A 91 -21.95 2.05 13.54
N ARG A 92 -22.23 3.28 13.13
CA ARG A 92 -21.28 4.15 12.47
C ARG A 92 -20.06 4.44 13.36
N ASN A 93 -20.29 4.74 14.63
CA ASN A 93 -19.23 5.00 15.59
C ASN A 93 -18.35 3.77 15.82
N ARG A 94 -18.93 2.58 15.86
CA ARG A 94 -18.18 1.33 15.97
C ARG A 94 -17.24 1.13 14.78
N ILE A 95 -17.71 1.44 13.58
CA ILE A 95 -16.88 1.35 12.37
C ILE A 95 -15.73 2.34 12.43
N TYR A 96 -15.99 3.58 12.84
CA TYR A 96 -14.94 4.60 12.99
C TYR A 96 -13.90 4.19 14.04
N GLU A 97 -14.30 3.60 15.14
CA GLU A 97 -13.38 3.10 16.16
C GLU A 97 -12.45 2.01 15.61
N VAL A 98 -13.00 1.09 14.81
CA VAL A 98 -12.19 0.04 14.16
C VAL A 98 -11.17 0.67 13.20
N ILE A 99 -11.59 1.63 12.38
CA ILE A 99 -10.71 2.33 11.44
C ILE A 99 -9.60 3.06 12.22
N ASP A 100 -9.93 3.79 13.27
CA ASP A 100 -8.95 4.49 14.10
C ASP A 100 -7.94 3.53 14.70
N THR A 101 -8.39 2.39 15.20
CA THR A 101 -7.51 1.36 15.76
C THR A 101 -6.53 0.86 14.71
N LEU A 102 -7.01 0.56 13.51
CA LEU A 102 -6.16 0.09 12.40
C LEU A 102 -5.14 1.14 11.99
N VAL A 103 -5.55 2.39 11.89
CA VAL A 103 -4.66 3.50 11.56
C VAL A 103 -3.60 3.68 12.65
N THR A 104 -3.98 3.65 13.91
CA THR A 104 -3.06 3.77 15.05
C THR A 104 -2.03 2.65 15.05
N VAL A 105 -2.45 1.40 14.82
CA VAL A 105 -1.54 0.25 14.72
C VAL A 105 -0.55 0.44 13.57
N SER A 106 -1.02 0.89 12.41
CA SER A 106 -0.17 1.16 11.25
C SER A 106 0.88 2.23 11.55
N TYR A 107 0.49 3.32 12.20
CA TYR A 107 1.43 4.37 12.61
C TYR A 107 2.45 3.87 13.62
N THR A 108 2.05 3.04 14.57
CA THR A 108 2.95 2.45 15.56
C THR A 108 4.01 1.58 14.87
N HIS A 109 3.62 0.78 13.90
CA HIS A 109 4.56 -0.03 13.11
C HIS A 109 5.51 0.81 12.27
N LEU A 110 5.07 1.96 11.76
CA LEU A 110 5.92 2.84 10.97
C LEU A 110 6.91 3.63 11.82
N THR A 111 6.62 3.86 13.10
CA THR A 111 7.48 4.62 14.00
C THR A 111 8.48 3.75 14.77
N LEU A 112 8.28 2.46 14.77
CA LEU A 112 9.18 1.50 15.39
C LEU A 112 10.26 1.06 14.41
#